data_0c253ab876e5324ae40ac744a7853020
#
_entry.id   0c253ab876e5324ae40ac744a7853020
#
_cell.length_a   1.000
_cell.length_b   1.000
_cell.length_c   1.000
_cell.angle_alpha   90.00
_cell.angle_beta   90.00
_cell.angle_gamma   90.00
#
_symmetry.space_group_name_H-M   'P 1'
#
loop_
_entity.id
_entity.type
_entity.pdbx_description
1 polymer ?
#
loop_
_entity_poly.entity_id
_entity_poly.type
_entity_poly.pdbx_seq_one_letter_code
_entity_poly.pdbx_strand_id
1 'polypeptide(L)'
;KDKYPDKVLIASLMESYEKSRWQDLTGIVAETGVDMFELNFSCPHGHPETGMGAFMGQNPHMVKEVTRWVREATDLPIWAKMTPDCTDIVAPSKAAFYGGADGIAAINTLPSIVGVDLENLRPLPTVEGHSTPGGFSYYAVKPLALRKISEIARELTGKDISGMGGVISSQEAIE
;
A
#
# COMPACT_ATOMS: atom_id res chain seq x y z
N LYS A 1 3.88 0.21 -22.43
CA LYS A 1 4.50 -1.10 -22.62
C LYS A 1 5.24 -1.19 -23.94
N ASP A 2 4.70 -0.69 -25.04
CA ASP A 2 5.29 -0.79 -26.40
C ASP A 2 6.73 -0.26 -26.50
N LYS A 3 7.00 0.84 -25.81
CA LYS A 3 8.35 1.44 -25.78
C LYS A 3 9.37 0.64 -24.95
N TYR A 4 8.88 -0.14 -23.96
CA TYR A 4 9.71 -0.89 -23.02
C TYR A 4 9.12 -2.28 -22.78
N PRO A 5 9.16 -3.19 -23.78
CA PRO A 5 8.50 -4.49 -23.73
C PRO A 5 9.02 -5.40 -22.60
N ASP A 6 10.32 -5.28 -22.29
CA ASP A 6 11.00 -6.11 -21.26
C ASP A 6 10.84 -5.57 -19.82
N LYS A 7 10.10 -4.46 -19.64
CA LYS A 7 9.88 -3.91 -18.30
C LYS A 7 8.56 -4.39 -17.73
N VAL A 8 8.58 -4.72 -16.43
CA VAL A 8 7.37 -5.03 -15.66
C VAL A 8 6.60 -3.74 -15.36
N LEU A 9 5.32 -3.73 -15.70
CA LEU A 9 4.41 -2.63 -15.42
C LEU A 9 3.44 -3.06 -14.33
N ILE A 10 3.54 -2.41 -13.16
CA ILE A 10 2.70 -2.67 -12.00
C ILE A 10 1.66 -1.55 -11.88
N ALA A 11 0.38 -1.91 -11.85
CA ALA A 11 -0.68 -0.96 -11.59
C ALA A 11 -1.05 -0.93 -10.11
N SER A 12 -0.94 0.25 -9.48
CA SER A 12 -1.39 0.44 -8.10
C SER A 12 -2.85 0.87 -8.09
N LEU A 13 -3.71 0.07 -7.46
CA LEU A 13 -5.15 0.28 -7.40
C LEU A 13 -5.60 0.68 -5.99
N MET A 14 -6.56 1.60 -5.92
CA MET A 14 -7.26 1.97 -4.69
C MET A 14 -8.71 2.32 -5.02
N GLU A 15 -9.62 1.77 -4.24
CA GLU A 15 -11.07 2.04 -4.39
C GLU A 15 -11.76 1.94 -3.01
N SER A 16 -13.01 2.36 -2.93
CA SER A 16 -13.88 2.20 -1.78
C SER A 16 -14.18 0.71 -1.49
N TYR A 17 -14.69 0.43 -0.28
CA TYR A 17 -15.05 -0.95 0.09
C TYR A 17 -16.36 -1.39 -0.57
N GLU A 18 -16.27 -1.61 -1.90
CA GLU A 18 -17.40 -2.03 -2.74
C GLU A 18 -16.92 -3.00 -3.84
N LYS A 19 -17.45 -4.24 -3.83
CA LYS A 19 -16.98 -5.31 -4.71
C LYS A 19 -17.02 -4.96 -6.19
N SER A 20 -18.13 -4.41 -6.67
CA SER A 20 -18.32 -4.08 -8.08
C SER A 20 -17.25 -3.11 -8.57
N ARG A 21 -16.96 -2.07 -7.80
CA ARG A 21 -15.96 -1.04 -8.16
C ARG A 21 -14.55 -1.61 -8.27
N TRP A 22 -14.15 -2.48 -7.33
CA TRP A 22 -12.85 -3.15 -7.40
C TRP A 22 -12.74 -4.05 -8.64
N GLN A 23 -13.81 -4.81 -8.96
CA GLN A 23 -13.81 -5.70 -10.12
C GLN A 23 -13.82 -4.91 -11.43
N ASP A 24 -14.62 -3.86 -11.53
CA ASP A 24 -14.67 -2.99 -12.71
C ASP A 24 -13.32 -2.29 -12.94
N LEU A 25 -12.73 -1.71 -11.88
CA LEU A 25 -11.41 -1.07 -11.97
C LEU A 25 -10.32 -2.07 -12.38
N THR A 26 -10.33 -3.26 -11.80
CA THR A 26 -9.38 -4.34 -12.15
C THR A 26 -9.50 -4.74 -13.61
N GLY A 27 -10.72 -4.93 -14.11
CA GLY A 27 -10.97 -5.28 -15.51
C GLY A 27 -10.48 -4.20 -16.48
N ILE A 28 -10.86 -2.93 -16.24
CA ILE A 28 -10.44 -1.80 -17.08
C ILE A 28 -8.90 -1.68 -17.13
N VAL A 29 -8.24 -1.81 -16.00
CA VAL A 29 -6.78 -1.66 -15.92
C VAL A 29 -6.06 -2.87 -16.52
N ALA A 30 -6.59 -4.09 -16.38
CA ALA A 30 -6.02 -5.29 -17.00
C ALA A 30 -5.95 -5.16 -18.53
N GLU A 31 -6.95 -4.55 -19.16
CA GLU A 31 -6.98 -4.32 -20.62
C GLU A 31 -5.85 -3.41 -21.12
N THR A 32 -5.21 -2.63 -20.23
CA THR A 32 -4.08 -1.75 -20.60
C THR A 32 -2.76 -2.50 -20.76
N GLY A 33 -2.71 -3.81 -20.50
CA GLY A 33 -1.53 -4.65 -20.63
C GLY A 33 -0.53 -4.53 -19.48
N VAL A 34 -1.01 -4.26 -18.27
CA VAL A 34 -0.19 -4.35 -17.03
C VAL A 34 0.21 -5.79 -16.76
N ASP A 35 1.33 -5.98 -16.10
CA ASP A 35 1.87 -7.30 -15.76
C ASP A 35 1.40 -7.79 -14.39
N MET A 36 1.05 -6.89 -13.47
CA MET A 36 0.58 -7.21 -12.13
C MET A 36 -0.12 -6.04 -11.46
N PHE A 37 -0.80 -6.32 -10.38
CA PHE A 37 -1.48 -5.34 -9.54
C PHE A 37 -0.81 -5.18 -8.18
N GLU A 38 -0.78 -3.93 -7.68
CA GLU A 38 -0.49 -3.60 -6.28
C GLU A 38 -1.74 -2.98 -5.66
N LEU A 39 -2.36 -3.66 -4.69
CA LEU A 39 -3.54 -3.15 -3.98
C LEU A 39 -3.09 -2.18 -2.88
N ASN A 40 -3.47 -0.93 -2.98
CA ASN A 40 -3.07 0.11 -2.04
C ASN A 40 -4.01 0.14 -0.83
N PHE A 41 -3.65 -0.59 0.22
CA PHE A 41 -4.34 -0.62 1.51
C PHE A 41 -3.82 0.43 2.51
N SER A 42 -3.28 1.54 2.03
CA SER A 42 -2.53 2.40 2.93
C SER A 42 -2.53 3.88 2.60
N CYS A 43 -3.27 4.32 1.59
CA CYS A 43 -3.32 5.74 1.25
C CYS A 43 -3.88 6.55 2.43
N PRO A 44 -3.14 7.54 2.95
CA PRO A 44 -3.61 8.38 4.06
C PRO A 44 -4.74 9.32 3.65
N HIS A 45 -4.90 9.55 2.35
CA HIS A 45 -5.94 10.44 1.78
C HIS A 45 -7.22 9.68 1.40
N GLY A 46 -7.32 8.39 1.72
CA GLY A 46 -8.57 7.64 1.57
C GLY A 46 -9.66 8.22 2.49
N HIS A 47 -10.89 8.17 2.01
CA HIS A 47 -12.05 8.59 2.80
C HIS A 47 -12.43 7.50 3.81
N PRO A 48 -12.23 7.68 5.13
CA PRO A 48 -12.60 6.68 6.13
C PRO A 48 -14.07 6.28 6.06
N GLU A 49 -14.93 7.24 5.69
CA GLU A 49 -16.38 7.04 5.56
C GLU A 49 -16.74 6.02 4.47
N THR A 50 -15.88 5.86 3.47
CA THR A 50 -16.04 4.89 2.38
C THR A 50 -15.19 3.63 2.57
N GLY A 51 -14.48 3.54 3.70
CA GLY A 51 -13.60 2.41 3.99
C GLY A 51 -12.38 2.32 3.08
N MET A 52 -11.82 3.45 2.63
CA MET A 52 -10.68 3.49 1.72
C MET A 52 -9.33 3.57 2.43
N GLY A 53 -8.28 3.16 1.72
CA GLY A 53 -6.89 3.40 2.09
C GLY A 53 -6.46 2.76 3.41
N ALA A 54 -5.82 3.54 4.28
CA ALA A 54 -5.28 3.06 5.55
C ALA A 54 -6.35 2.51 6.52
N PHE A 55 -7.57 3.01 6.47
CA PHE A 55 -8.69 2.47 7.25
C PHE A 55 -8.97 1.00 6.87
N MET A 56 -9.00 0.71 5.56
CA MET A 56 -9.16 -0.66 5.06
C MET A 56 -7.96 -1.53 5.44
N GLY A 57 -6.74 -1.00 5.29
CA GLY A 57 -5.50 -1.73 5.54
C GLY A 57 -5.27 -2.15 6.99
N GLN A 58 -5.93 -1.51 7.94
CA GLN A 58 -5.91 -1.88 9.37
C GLN A 58 -6.90 -2.99 9.70
N ASN A 59 -7.82 -3.33 8.80
CA ASN A 59 -8.88 -4.32 9.02
C ASN A 59 -8.59 -5.60 8.20
N PRO A 60 -8.17 -6.70 8.85
CA PRO A 60 -7.85 -7.95 8.16
C PRO A 60 -9.02 -8.53 7.34
N HIS A 61 -10.25 -8.35 7.81
CA HIS A 61 -11.44 -8.83 7.09
C HIS A 61 -11.61 -8.09 5.76
N MET A 62 -11.52 -6.76 5.77
CA MET A 62 -11.63 -5.95 4.56
C MET A 62 -10.49 -6.24 3.57
N VAL A 63 -9.25 -6.34 4.07
CA VAL A 63 -8.08 -6.70 3.25
C VAL A 63 -8.30 -8.04 2.54
N LYS A 64 -8.75 -9.07 3.28
CA LYS A 64 -9.05 -10.38 2.70
C LYS A 64 -10.14 -10.31 1.63
N GLU A 65 -11.24 -9.63 1.90
CA GLU A 65 -12.35 -9.57 0.96
C GLU A 65 -12.00 -8.82 -0.31
N VAL A 66 -11.36 -7.65 -0.19
CA VAL A 66 -10.93 -6.86 -1.37
C VAL A 66 -9.92 -7.65 -2.21
N THR A 67 -8.94 -8.27 -1.58
CA THR A 67 -7.96 -9.09 -2.30
C THR A 67 -8.66 -10.24 -3.05
N ARG A 68 -9.66 -10.89 -2.43
CA ARG A 68 -10.46 -11.92 -3.07
C ARG A 68 -11.28 -11.37 -4.25
N TRP A 69 -11.91 -10.20 -4.10
CA TRP A 69 -12.69 -9.59 -5.18
C TRP A 69 -11.83 -9.28 -6.42
N VAL A 70 -10.61 -8.80 -6.19
CA VAL A 70 -9.65 -8.57 -7.27
C VAL A 70 -9.19 -9.90 -7.88
N ARG A 71 -8.88 -10.91 -7.06
CA ARG A 71 -8.50 -12.24 -7.54
C ARG A 71 -9.60 -12.91 -8.39
N GLU A 72 -10.85 -12.70 -8.06
CA GLU A 72 -11.98 -13.18 -8.85
C GLU A 72 -12.08 -12.50 -10.24
N ALA A 73 -11.46 -11.32 -10.41
CA ALA A 73 -11.52 -10.53 -11.65
C ALA A 73 -10.26 -10.66 -12.51
N THR A 74 -9.17 -11.28 -12.04
CA THR A 74 -7.91 -11.40 -12.80
C THR A 74 -7.08 -12.60 -12.37
N ASP A 75 -6.32 -13.16 -13.33
CA ASP A 75 -5.28 -14.16 -13.09
C ASP A 75 -3.88 -13.54 -12.93
N LEU A 76 -3.73 -12.23 -13.14
CA LEU A 76 -2.44 -11.52 -12.97
C LEU A 76 -1.98 -11.55 -11.52
N PRO A 77 -0.66 -11.50 -11.28
CA PRO A 77 -0.13 -11.42 -9.91
C PRO A 77 -0.69 -10.22 -9.13
N ILE A 78 -0.98 -10.43 -7.85
CA ILE A 78 -1.53 -9.43 -6.95
C ILE A 78 -0.61 -9.28 -5.74
N TRP A 79 -0.13 -8.06 -5.50
CA TRP A 79 0.58 -7.69 -4.28
C TRP A 79 -0.29 -6.77 -3.43
N ALA A 80 -0.27 -6.99 -2.12
CA ALA A 80 -0.97 -6.14 -1.17
C ALA A 80 0.01 -5.18 -0.50
N LYS A 81 -0.17 -3.86 -0.71
CA LYS A 81 0.68 -2.83 -0.09
C LYS A 81 0.09 -2.35 1.21
N MET A 82 0.83 -2.67 2.28
CA MET A 82 0.35 -2.53 3.65
C MET A 82 0.70 -1.18 4.26
N THR A 83 -0.22 -0.67 5.09
CA THR A 83 0.02 0.52 5.90
C THR A 83 0.93 0.21 7.10
N PRO A 84 1.89 1.08 7.43
CA PRO A 84 2.61 0.99 8.70
C PRO A 84 1.80 1.52 9.89
N ASP A 85 0.73 2.27 9.62
CA ASP A 85 -0.14 2.91 10.61
C ASP A 85 -1.12 1.90 11.23
N CYS A 86 -0.56 0.90 11.86
CA CYS A 86 -1.30 -0.16 12.55
C CYS A 86 -0.43 -0.77 13.65
N THR A 87 -1.07 -1.26 14.70
CA THR A 87 -0.37 -1.97 15.78
C THR A 87 0.18 -3.30 15.31
N ASP A 88 -0.64 -4.10 14.62
CA ASP A 88 -0.30 -5.40 14.07
C ASP A 88 -0.39 -5.37 12.55
N ILE A 89 0.75 -5.44 11.87
CA ILE A 89 0.82 -5.51 10.39
C ILE A 89 0.71 -6.96 9.89
N VAL A 90 0.94 -7.94 10.75
CA VAL A 90 0.97 -9.36 10.38
C VAL A 90 -0.44 -9.87 10.09
N ALA A 91 -1.41 -9.53 10.93
CA ALA A 91 -2.79 -9.99 10.76
C ALA A 91 -3.40 -9.58 9.40
N PRO A 92 -3.35 -8.31 8.96
CA PRO A 92 -3.83 -7.93 7.63
C PRO A 92 -2.97 -8.51 6.51
N SER A 93 -1.66 -8.69 6.69
CA SER A 93 -0.80 -9.35 5.70
C SER A 93 -1.17 -10.82 5.50
N LYS A 94 -1.42 -11.58 6.57
CA LYS A 94 -1.96 -12.95 6.50
C LYS A 94 -3.31 -12.97 5.78
N ALA A 95 -4.16 -12.00 6.07
CA ALA A 95 -5.49 -11.89 5.47
C ALA A 95 -5.41 -11.64 3.95
N ALA A 96 -4.43 -10.85 3.46
CA ALA A 96 -4.20 -10.66 2.03
C ALA A 96 -3.89 -11.98 1.32
N PHE A 97 -2.99 -12.82 1.88
CA PHE A 97 -2.74 -14.15 1.32
C PHE A 97 -3.97 -15.06 1.34
N TYR A 98 -4.78 -15.02 2.39
CA TYR A 98 -6.06 -15.75 2.42
C TYR A 98 -7.07 -15.22 1.41
N GLY A 99 -6.92 -13.99 0.96
CA GLY A 99 -7.69 -13.38 -0.13
C GLY A 99 -7.16 -13.72 -1.52
N GLY A 100 -5.96 -14.29 -1.64
CA GLY A 100 -5.35 -14.68 -2.91
C GLY A 100 -4.24 -13.74 -3.40
N ALA A 101 -3.63 -12.95 -2.52
CA ALA A 101 -2.42 -12.21 -2.87
C ALA A 101 -1.23 -13.15 -3.10
N ASP A 102 -0.36 -12.80 -4.04
CA ASP A 102 0.88 -13.52 -4.35
C ASP A 102 2.06 -12.99 -3.52
N GLY A 103 2.01 -11.71 -3.12
CA GLY A 103 3.05 -11.07 -2.32
C GLY A 103 2.54 -9.90 -1.48
N ILE A 104 3.42 -9.44 -0.58
CA ILE A 104 3.20 -8.26 0.26
C ILE A 104 4.22 -7.18 -0.08
N ALA A 105 3.78 -5.94 -0.24
CA ALA A 105 4.63 -4.76 -0.26
C ALA A 105 4.49 -3.98 1.07
N ALA A 106 5.59 -3.66 1.73
CA ALA A 106 5.60 -2.92 2.99
C ALA A 106 6.91 -2.13 3.14
N ILE A 107 6.84 -0.94 3.65
CA ILE A 107 5.71 -0.20 4.19
C ILE A 107 5.34 0.97 3.25
N ASN A 108 4.09 1.40 3.29
CA ASN A 108 3.72 2.69 2.71
C ASN A 108 4.14 3.84 3.65
N THR A 109 3.91 5.08 3.26
CA THR A 109 4.23 6.28 4.04
C THR A 109 3.35 6.40 5.29
N LEU A 110 3.87 7.11 6.30
CA LEU A 110 3.13 7.45 7.53
C LEU A 110 2.44 8.81 7.35
N PRO A 111 1.16 8.95 7.72
CA PRO A 111 0.51 10.26 7.76
C PRO A 111 1.27 11.20 8.70
N SER A 112 1.57 12.40 8.22
CA SER A 112 2.31 13.39 9.01
C SER A 112 2.06 14.81 8.56
N ILE A 113 2.48 15.77 9.39
CA ILE A 113 2.64 17.17 9.02
C ILE A 113 4.12 17.53 9.15
N VAL A 114 4.65 18.35 8.25
CA VAL A 114 6.07 18.75 8.28
C VAL A 114 6.36 19.86 9.27
N GLY A 115 5.35 20.60 9.69
CA GLY A 115 5.48 21.71 10.62
C GLY A 115 4.23 22.57 10.68
N VAL A 116 4.35 23.71 11.34
CA VAL A 116 3.29 24.72 11.44
C VAL A 116 3.86 26.05 10.93
N ASP A 117 3.17 26.66 9.98
CA ASP A 117 3.43 28.05 9.58
C ASP A 117 2.99 28.97 10.71
N LEU A 118 3.96 29.63 11.38
CA LEU A 118 3.70 30.48 12.53
C LEU A 118 3.12 31.85 12.18
N GLU A 119 3.20 32.26 10.91
CA GLU A 119 2.61 33.52 10.46
C GLU A 119 1.10 33.34 10.24
N ASN A 120 0.71 32.24 9.64
CA ASN A 120 -0.68 31.93 9.29
C ASN A 120 -1.36 30.96 10.28
N LEU A 121 -0.61 30.42 11.25
CA LEU A 121 -1.04 29.42 12.24
C LEU A 121 -1.70 28.20 11.59
N ARG A 122 -1.09 27.69 10.52
CA ARG A 122 -1.61 26.56 9.74
C ARG A 122 -0.62 25.40 9.66
N PRO A 123 -1.07 24.15 9.78
CA PRO A 123 -0.23 22.99 9.52
C PRO A 123 0.23 22.94 8.06
N LEU A 124 1.47 22.47 7.85
CA LEU A 124 2.07 22.24 6.54
C LEU A 124 2.12 20.73 6.23
N PRO A 125 1.99 20.31 4.97
CA PRO A 125 1.83 21.11 3.75
C PRO A 125 0.42 21.67 3.57
N THR A 126 0.30 22.64 2.66
CA THR A 126 -0.98 23.20 2.25
C THR A 126 -1.19 22.98 0.75
N VAL A 127 -2.42 22.65 0.36
CA VAL A 127 -2.85 22.54 -1.03
C VAL A 127 -4.04 23.46 -1.22
N GLU A 128 -3.95 24.39 -2.17
CA GLU A 128 -5.01 25.40 -2.45
C GLU A 128 -5.48 26.15 -1.18
N GLY A 129 -4.56 26.43 -0.25
CA GLY A 129 -4.84 27.12 0.99
C GLY A 129 -5.44 26.24 2.12
N HIS A 130 -5.64 24.97 1.88
CA HIS A 130 -6.10 23.99 2.88
C HIS A 130 -4.95 23.15 3.39
N SER A 131 -4.84 23.01 4.73
CA SER A 131 -3.87 22.11 5.34
C SER A 131 -4.28 20.66 5.11
N THR A 132 -3.32 19.83 4.72
CA THR A 132 -3.52 18.38 4.53
C THR A 132 -2.32 17.60 5.06
N PRO A 133 -2.50 16.45 5.71
CA PRO A 133 -1.38 15.58 6.03
C PRO A 133 -0.68 15.12 4.76
N GLY A 134 0.64 14.97 4.83
CA GLY A 134 1.45 14.34 3.78
C GLY A 134 1.91 12.94 4.20
N GLY A 135 2.50 12.21 3.25
CA GLY A 135 3.13 10.94 3.53
C GLY A 135 4.58 11.12 3.99
N PHE A 136 4.87 10.80 5.25
CA PHE A 136 6.25 10.80 5.77
C PHE A 136 7.02 9.57 5.27
N SER A 137 8.15 9.81 4.62
CA SER A 137 8.98 8.79 3.98
C SER A 137 10.47 9.10 4.13
N TYR A 138 11.32 8.56 3.26
CA TYR A 138 12.75 8.75 3.23
C TYR A 138 13.48 8.02 4.37
N TYR A 139 14.73 8.35 4.63
CA TYR A 139 15.63 7.64 5.55
C TYR A 139 15.10 7.50 6.99
N ALA A 140 14.39 8.51 7.47
CA ALA A 140 13.88 8.54 8.82
C ALA A 140 12.85 7.42 9.14
N VAL A 141 12.21 6.83 8.13
CA VAL A 141 11.25 5.72 8.34
C VAL A 141 11.92 4.34 8.34
N LYS A 142 13.21 4.25 8.02
CA LYS A 142 13.94 2.97 7.93
C LYS A 142 13.78 2.07 9.16
N PRO A 143 13.94 2.55 10.41
CA PRO A 143 13.77 1.69 11.58
C PRO A 143 12.35 1.10 11.70
N LEU A 144 11.35 1.87 11.30
CA LEU A 144 9.95 1.41 11.29
C LEU A 144 9.72 0.38 10.19
N ALA A 145 10.27 0.62 8.99
CA ALA A 145 10.20 -0.31 7.87
C ALA A 145 10.84 -1.67 8.23
N LEU A 146 12.08 -1.65 8.71
CA LEU A 146 12.80 -2.86 9.13
C LEU A 146 12.01 -3.66 10.18
N ARG A 147 11.48 -2.98 11.20
CA ARG A 147 10.65 -3.65 12.22
C ARG A 147 9.43 -4.33 11.58
N LYS A 148 8.62 -3.59 10.83
CA LYS A 148 7.38 -4.11 10.23
C LYS A 148 7.63 -5.23 9.23
N ILE A 149 8.67 -5.09 8.39
CA ILE A 149 9.06 -6.12 7.42
C ILE A 149 9.54 -7.38 8.14
N SER A 150 10.35 -7.24 9.21
CA SER A 150 10.82 -8.40 9.98
C SER A 150 9.68 -9.12 10.70
N GLU A 151 8.66 -8.41 11.18
CA GLU A 151 7.45 -9.01 11.77
C GLU A 151 6.70 -9.85 10.73
N ILE A 152 6.51 -9.32 9.51
CA ILE A 152 5.87 -10.05 8.40
C ILE A 152 6.70 -11.27 8.00
N ALA A 153 8.00 -11.11 7.79
CA ALA A 153 8.89 -12.17 7.31
C ALA A 153 8.98 -13.37 8.27
N ARG A 154 9.01 -13.12 9.58
CA ARG A 154 9.02 -14.19 10.59
C ARG A 154 7.74 -15.01 10.58
N GLU A 155 6.61 -14.36 10.40
CA GLU A 155 5.28 -14.98 10.49
C GLU A 155 4.78 -15.57 9.16
N LEU A 156 5.32 -15.09 8.05
CA LEU A 156 4.95 -15.47 6.69
C LEU A 156 6.13 -16.08 5.94
N THR A 157 6.82 -17.04 6.59
CA THR A 157 7.99 -17.70 6.04
C THR A 157 7.72 -18.29 4.65
N GLY A 158 8.62 -18.02 3.70
CA GLY A 158 8.52 -18.51 2.33
C GLY A 158 7.51 -17.76 1.45
N LYS A 159 7.01 -16.60 1.91
CA LYS A 159 6.18 -15.71 1.10
C LYS A 159 7.01 -14.55 0.54
N ASP A 160 6.62 -14.07 -0.64
CA ASP A 160 7.30 -12.95 -1.28
C ASP A 160 6.95 -11.63 -0.59
N ILE A 161 7.99 -10.86 -0.24
CA ILE A 161 7.87 -9.57 0.43
C ILE A 161 8.75 -8.55 -0.28
N SER A 162 8.16 -7.45 -0.72
CA SER A 162 8.87 -6.26 -1.19
C SER A 162 9.03 -5.27 -0.04
N GLY A 163 10.24 -5.19 0.51
CA GLY A 163 10.58 -4.23 1.56
C GLY A 163 10.85 -2.85 0.99
N MET A 164 10.26 -1.82 1.60
CA MET A 164 10.48 -0.42 1.24
C MET A 164 10.41 0.50 2.45
N GLY A 165 11.17 1.60 2.39
CA GLY A 165 11.22 2.63 3.42
C GLY A 165 12.63 2.92 3.89
N GLY A 166 13.19 4.03 3.39
CA GLY A 166 14.51 4.53 3.82
C GLY A 166 15.73 3.83 3.24
N VAL A 167 15.57 3.03 2.19
CA VAL A 167 16.68 2.40 1.47
C VAL A 167 17.37 3.45 0.58
N ILE A 168 18.63 3.78 0.86
CA ILE A 168 19.40 4.79 0.13
C ILE A 168 20.76 4.25 -0.40
N SER A 169 21.09 3.01 -0.08
CA SER A 169 22.32 2.36 -0.53
C SER A 169 22.11 0.87 -0.80
N SER A 170 23.03 0.24 -1.54
CA SER A 170 23.02 -1.19 -1.79
C SER A 170 23.18 -2.00 -0.51
N GLN A 171 23.93 -1.50 0.47
CA GLN A 171 24.09 -2.18 1.76
C GLN A 171 22.78 -2.24 2.53
N GLU A 172 22.01 -1.16 2.53
CA GLU A 172 20.70 -1.10 3.17
C GLU A 172 19.64 -1.96 2.46
N ALA A 173 19.84 -2.22 1.16
CA ALA A 173 18.98 -3.14 0.43
C ALA A 173 19.24 -4.62 0.79
N ILE A 174 20.37 -4.92 1.43
CA ILE A 174 20.74 -6.28 1.90
C ILE A 174 20.27 -6.52 3.34
N GLU A 175 20.12 -5.47 4.14
CA GLU A 175 19.57 -5.56 5.51
C GLU A 175 18.15 -6.14 5.53
#